data_bcdec95ff1f2e213e1f0c555118a42f4
#
_entry.id   bcdec95ff1f2e213e1f0c555118a42f4
#
_cell.length_a   1.000
_cell.length_b   1.000
_cell.length_c   1.000
_cell.angle_alpha   90.00
_cell.angle_beta   90.00
_cell.angle_gamma   90.00
#
_symmetry.space_group_name_H-M   'P 1'
#
loop_
_entity.id
_entity.type
_entity.pdbx_description
1 polymer ?
#
loop_
_entity_poly.entity_id
_entity_poly.type
_entity_poly.pdbx_seq_one_letter_code
_entity_poly.pdbx_strand_id
1 'polypeptide(L)'
;MTSTAVGHCIKCGREVRPDETMCAVCNRAGMVPPSASQYHGTVAVAIVLAVAALAFAASFALRGIGPWSAAVDGAEPNGQGAVLVTVTVTNEGTASGRAKCRIVARGDNGEVLRTRSFVTDAIDGGGATPVTEAVPGLPSVPPTLDVSCE
;
A
#
# COMPACT_ATOMS: atom_id res chain seq x y z
N MET A 1 -24.14 -41.31 -32.86
CA MET A 1 -24.58 -42.20 -31.77
C MET A 1 -24.44 -41.39 -30.47
N THR A 2 -25.51 -40.73 -30.05
CA THR A 2 -25.53 -39.93 -28.81
C THR A 2 -25.79 -40.90 -27.66
N SER A 3 -24.75 -41.22 -26.90
CA SER A 3 -24.87 -42.00 -25.67
C SER A 3 -25.60 -41.11 -24.64
N THR A 4 -26.86 -41.39 -24.41
CA THR A 4 -27.65 -40.81 -23.34
C THR A 4 -27.16 -41.41 -22.02
N ALA A 5 -26.20 -40.71 -21.39
CA ALA A 5 -25.75 -41.09 -20.05
C ALA A 5 -26.92 -40.92 -19.07
N VAL A 6 -27.42 -41.99 -18.52
CA VAL A 6 -28.48 -41.99 -17.50
C VAL A 6 -27.86 -41.53 -16.17
N GLY A 7 -28.44 -40.50 -15.54
CA GLY A 7 -28.03 -40.05 -14.21
C GLY A 7 -28.64 -40.96 -13.12
N HIS A 8 -28.01 -40.97 -11.93
CA HIS A 8 -28.54 -41.65 -10.75
C HIS A 8 -28.70 -40.69 -9.58
N CYS A 9 -29.80 -40.81 -8.86
CA CYS A 9 -30.06 -40.03 -7.67
C CYS A 9 -28.98 -40.27 -6.59
N ILE A 10 -28.27 -39.27 -6.16
CA ILE A 10 -27.19 -39.36 -5.18
C ILE A 10 -27.63 -39.88 -3.80
N LYS A 11 -28.95 -39.82 -3.49
CA LYS A 11 -29.48 -40.22 -2.20
C LYS A 11 -30.02 -41.64 -2.18
N CYS A 12 -30.64 -42.14 -3.28
CA CYS A 12 -31.33 -43.45 -3.30
C CYS A 12 -30.94 -44.32 -4.50
N GLY A 13 -30.05 -43.85 -5.39
CA GLY A 13 -29.58 -44.62 -6.55
C GLY A 13 -30.58 -44.78 -7.71
N ARG A 14 -31.83 -44.24 -7.60
CA ARG A 14 -32.82 -44.32 -8.66
C ARG A 14 -32.38 -43.54 -9.89
N GLU A 15 -32.69 -44.07 -11.07
CA GLU A 15 -32.45 -43.37 -12.33
C GLU A 15 -33.17 -42.04 -12.39
N VAL A 16 -32.48 -41.01 -12.83
CA VAL A 16 -32.97 -39.64 -13.04
C VAL A 16 -32.48 -39.13 -14.38
N ARG A 17 -33.03 -38.02 -14.85
CA ARG A 17 -32.57 -37.40 -16.09
C ARG A 17 -31.09 -37.00 -15.98
N PRO A 18 -30.38 -36.90 -17.11
CA PRO A 18 -28.95 -36.59 -17.10
C PRO A 18 -28.59 -35.24 -16.43
N ASP A 19 -29.54 -34.32 -16.36
CA ASP A 19 -29.45 -33.00 -15.77
C ASP A 19 -29.92 -32.95 -14.30
N GLU A 20 -30.47 -34.07 -13.77
CA GLU A 20 -30.95 -34.16 -12.40
C GLU A 20 -30.01 -34.96 -11.51
N THR A 21 -29.69 -34.43 -10.35
CA THR A 21 -28.86 -35.09 -9.33
C THR A 21 -29.69 -35.75 -8.23
N MET A 22 -30.99 -35.41 -8.10
CA MET A 22 -31.90 -35.96 -7.09
C MET A 22 -33.27 -36.23 -7.69
N CYS A 23 -33.85 -37.38 -7.38
CA CYS A 23 -35.20 -37.70 -7.81
C CYS A 23 -36.26 -36.90 -7.03
N ALA A 24 -37.46 -36.77 -7.62
CA ALA A 24 -38.57 -36.02 -7.02
C ALA A 24 -38.98 -36.54 -5.63
N VAL A 25 -38.81 -37.82 -5.34
CA VAL A 25 -39.12 -38.44 -4.03
C VAL A 25 -38.10 -37.99 -2.96
N CYS A 26 -36.84 -37.80 -3.33
CA CYS A 26 -35.78 -37.34 -2.41
C CYS A 26 -35.73 -35.83 -2.32
N ASN A 27 -36.15 -35.13 -3.34
CA ASN A 27 -36.24 -33.65 -3.41
C ASN A 27 -37.66 -33.18 -3.11
N ARG A 28 -38.13 -33.43 -1.88
CA ARG A 28 -39.50 -33.07 -1.48
C ARG A 28 -39.75 -31.55 -1.50
N ALA A 29 -38.72 -30.74 -1.38
CA ALA A 29 -38.83 -29.28 -1.40
C ALA A 29 -38.87 -28.68 -2.82
N GLY A 30 -38.69 -29.49 -3.86
CA GLY A 30 -38.69 -29.04 -5.25
C GLY A 30 -37.55 -28.08 -5.59
N MET A 31 -36.53 -28.00 -4.76
CA MET A 31 -35.38 -27.13 -5.01
C MET A 31 -34.52 -27.69 -6.13
N VAL A 32 -34.32 -26.93 -7.17
CA VAL A 32 -33.39 -27.28 -8.24
C VAL A 32 -31.97 -27.06 -7.69
N PRO A 33 -31.14 -28.13 -7.60
CA PRO A 33 -29.75 -27.90 -7.16
C PRO A 33 -29.05 -27.03 -8.20
N PRO A 34 -28.23 -26.09 -7.75
CA PRO A 34 -27.47 -25.23 -8.65
C PRO A 34 -26.58 -26.09 -9.55
N SER A 35 -26.50 -25.75 -10.82
CA SER A 35 -25.60 -26.45 -11.75
C SER A 35 -24.15 -26.30 -11.31
N ALA A 36 -23.30 -27.27 -11.65
CA ALA A 36 -21.87 -27.19 -11.34
C ALA A 36 -21.24 -25.88 -11.88
N SER A 37 -21.67 -25.41 -13.04
CA SER A 37 -21.24 -24.13 -13.62
C SER A 37 -21.68 -22.93 -12.79
N GLN A 38 -22.90 -22.92 -12.23
CA GLN A 38 -23.37 -21.86 -11.37
C GLN A 38 -22.60 -21.83 -10.05
N TYR A 39 -22.31 -23.00 -9.47
CA TYR A 39 -21.53 -23.07 -8.23
C TYR A 39 -20.11 -22.55 -8.45
N HIS A 40 -19.40 -23.01 -9.48
CA HIS A 40 -18.05 -22.54 -9.79
C HIS A 40 -18.02 -21.05 -10.14
N GLY A 41 -19.02 -20.56 -10.89
CA GLY A 41 -19.16 -19.14 -11.21
C GLY A 41 -19.35 -18.29 -9.96
N THR A 42 -20.22 -18.72 -9.04
CA THR A 42 -20.47 -17.98 -7.78
C THR A 42 -19.22 -17.93 -6.90
N VAL A 43 -18.49 -19.05 -6.77
CA VAL A 43 -17.24 -19.11 -6.00
C VAL A 43 -16.18 -18.21 -6.63
N ALA A 44 -16.01 -18.23 -7.95
CA ALA A 44 -15.05 -17.37 -8.65
C ALA A 44 -15.37 -15.89 -8.43
N VAL A 45 -16.62 -15.47 -8.55
CA VAL A 45 -17.05 -14.08 -8.30
C VAL A 45 -16.80 -13.71 -6.84
N ALA A 46 -17.11 -14.58 -5.88
CA ALA A 46 -16.87 -14.31 -4.46
C ALA A 46 -15.38 -14.10 -4.15
N ILE A 47 -14.51 -14.93 -4.73
CA ILE A 47 -13.04 -14.77 -4.58
C ILE A 47 -12.58 -13.43 -5.16
N VAL A 48 -13.01 -13.08 -6.38
CA VAL A 48 -12.64 -11.79 -7.01
C VAL A 48 -13.09 -10.62 -6.17
N LEU A 49 -14.32 -10.63 -5.65
CA LEU A 49 -14.83 -9.57 -4.77
C LEU A 49 -14.06 -9.49 -3.44
N ALA A 50 -13.70 -10.62 -2.85
CA ALA A 50 -12.90 -10.65 -1.62
C ALA A 50 -11.50 -10.07 -1.84
N VAL A 51 -10.83 -10.44 -2.95
CA VAL A 51 -9.51 -9.90 -3.30
C VAL A 51 -9.60 -8.41 -3.59
N ALA A 52 -10.61 -7.96 -4.33
CA ALA A 52 -10.83 -6.54 -4.60
C ALA A 52 -11.09 -5.73 -3.32
N ALA A 53 -11.89 -6.26 -2.41
CA ALA A 53 -12.15 -5.63 -1.12
C ALA A 53 -10.89 -5.53 -0.24
N LEU A 54 -10.06 -6.59 -0.21
CA LEU A 54 -8.77 -6.57 0.49
C LEU A 54 -7.80 -5.57 -0.12
N ALA A 55 -7.68 -5.51 -1.45
CA ALA A 55 -6.82 -4.55 -2.14
C ALA A 55 -7.29 -3.11 -1.88
N PHE A 56 -8.59 -2.87 -1.87
CA PHE A 56 -9.18 -1.58 -1.54
C PHE A 56 -8.88 -1.18 -0.09
N ALA A 57 -9.13 -2.07 0.88
CA ALA A 57 -8.82 -1.83 2.29
C ALA A 57 -7.33 -1.54 2.52
N ALA A 58 -6.44 -2.32 1.89
CA ALA A 58 -4.99 -2.09 1.94
C ALA A 58 -4.60 -0.72 1.36
N SER A 59 -5.23 -0.31 0.26
CA SER A 59 -5.00 1.01 -0.35
C SER A 59 -5.38 2.16 0.59
N PHE A 60 -6.44 2.01 1.38
CA PHE A 60 -6.82 3.00 2.39
C PHE A 60 -5.88 3.02 3.59
N ALA A 61 -5.46 1.84 4.07
CA ALA A 61 -4.53 1.74 5.19
C ALA A 61 -3.16 2.36 4.88
N LEU A 62 -2.69 2.26 3.63
CA LEU A 62 -1.41 2.83 3.19
C LEU A 62 -1.49 4.33 2.85
N ARG A 63 -2.66 4.88 2.56
CA ARG A 63 -2.83 6.31 2.25
C ARG A 63 -2.75 7.23 3.47
N GLY A 64 -2.67 6.65 4.67
CA GLY A 64 -2.64 7.44 5.90
C GLY A 64 -1.29 8.10 6.19
N ILE A 65 -0.17 7.56 5.70
CA ILE A 65 1.19 8.04 5.99
C ILE A 65 1.75 8.70 4.73
N GLY A 66 2.15 9.99 4.87
CA GLY A 66 2.61 10.78 3.72
C GLY A 66 1.49 11.17 2.72
N PRO A 67 1.80 11.89 1.65
CA PRO A 67 3.15 12.27 1.23
C PRO A 67 3.86 13.20 2.23
N TRP A 68 5.18 13.29 2.06
CA TRP A 68 6.04 14.15 2.87
C TRP A 68 6.49 15.34 2.06
N SER A 69 6.45 16.53 2.66
CA SER A 69 7.13 17.70 2.12
C SER A 69 8.19 18.16 3.11
N ALA A 70 9.25 18.78 2.59
CA ALA A 70 10.33 19.29 3.41
C ALA A 70 10.88 20.59 2.81
N ALA A 71 11.20 21.54 3.68
CA ALA A 71 11.79 22.81 3.32
C ALA A 71 13.01 23.10 4.21
N VAL A 72 14.05 23.69 3.62
CA VAL A 72 15.20 24.19 4.38
C VAL A 72 14.84 25.58 4.92
N ASP A 73 14.82 25.73 6.24
CA ASP A 73 14.51 27.00 6.91
C ASP A 73 15.77 27.84 7.15
N GLY A 74 16.90 27.18 7.34
CA GLY A 74 18.18 27.87 7.58
C GLY A 74 19.36 26.92 7.60
N ALA A 75 20.55 27.49 7.46
CA ALA A 75 21.80 26.76 7.57
C ALA A 75 22.86 27.65 8.18
N GLU A 76 23.60 27.12 9.15
CA GLU A 76 24.65 27.86 9.85
C GLU A 76 25.91 27.02 10.06
N PRO A 77 27.13 27.54 9.89
CA PRO A 77 28.35 26.82 10.20
C PRO A 77 28.47 26.63 11.71
N ASN A 78 28.82 25.42 12.17
CA ASN A 78 29.00 25.14 13.60
C ASN A 78 30.40 25.45 14.16
N GLY A 79 31.30 25.99 13.33
CA GLY A 79 32.68 26.28 13.69
C GLY A 79 33.60 25.04 13.84
N GLN A 80 33.06 23.81 13.64
CA GLN A 80 33.78 22.53 13.74
C GLN A 80 33.88 21.78 12.40
N GLY A 81 33.72 22.51 11.28
CA GLY A 81 33.77 21.94 9.94
C GLY A 81 32.49 21.22 9.53
N ALA A 82 31.37 21.54 10.11
CA ALA A 82 30.04 21.09 9.70
C ALA A 82 29.08 22.27 9.58
N VAL A 83 28.05 22.12 8.79
CA VAL A 83 26.93 23.04 8.66
C VAL A 83 25.71 22.41 9.35
N LEU A 84 25.11 23.15 10.28
CA LEU A 84 23.82 22.81 10.89
C LEU A 84 22.73 23.27 9.92
N VAL A 85 21.92 22.33 9.44
CA VAL A 85 20.82 22.62 8.52
C VAL A 85 19.51 22.34 9.26
N THR A 86 18.68 23.37 9.37
CA THR A 86 17.33 23.25 9.93
C THR A 86 16.35 23.04 8.79
N VAL A 87 15.57 21.97 8.90
CA VAL A 87 14.59 21.53 7.90
C VAL A 87 13.24 21.37 8.59
N THR A 88 12.21 21.99 8.07
CA THR A 88 10.83 21.68 8.48
C THR A 88 10.29 20.54 7.60
N VAL A 89 9.92 19.43 8.23
CA VAL A 89 9.32 18.26 7.59
C VAL A 89 7.83 18.22 7.92
N THR A 90 6.98 18.16 6.89
CA THR A 90 5.53 18.12 7.02
C THR A 90 5.00 16.78 6.56
N ASN A 91 4.12 16.17 7.36
CA ASN A 91 3.35 15.00 7.01
C ASN A 91 2.01 15.46 6.40
N GLU A 92 1.87 15.40 5.09
CA GLU A 92 0.63 15.77 4.39
C GLU A 92 -0.44 14.66 4.43
N GLY A 93 -0.13 13.53 5.06
CA GLY A 93 -1.05 12.43 5.28
C GLY A 93 -2.01 12.65 6.45
N THR A 94 -2.78 11.64 6.77
CA THR A 94 -3.79 11.66 7.85
C THR A 94 -3.43 10.78 9.05
N ALA A 95 -2.37 9.98 8.95
CA ALA A 95 -1.88 9.12 10.01
C ALA A 95 -0.45 9.53 10.42
N SER A 96 -0.13 9.36 11.70
CA SER A 96 1.22 9.59 12.23
C SER A 96 2.24 8.65 11.60
N GLY A 97 3.41 9.16 11.26
CA GLY A 97 4.49 8.40 10.63
C GLY A 97 5.85 9.04 10.78
N ARG A 98 6.89 8.36 10.29
CA ARG A 98 8.28 8.84 10.27
C ARG A 98 8.75 8.97 8.83
N ALA A 99 9.37 10.09 8.51
CA ALA A 99 9.96 10.34 7.21
C ALA A 99 11.43 9.93 7.18
N LYS A 100 11.87 9.37 6.06
CA LYS A 100 13.30 9.23 5.73
C LYS A 100 13.68 10.39 4.83
N CYS A 101 14.52 11.26 5.33
CA CYS A 101 14.92 12.47 4.64
C CYS A 101 16.37 12.41 4.20
N ARG A 102 16.67 13.14 3.13
CA ARG A 102 18.02 13.32 2.59
C ARG A 102 18.27 14.77 2.28
N ILE A 103 19.36 15.30 2.85
CA ILE A 103 19.90 16.63 2.53
C ILE A 103 21.04 16.43 1.53
N VAL A 104 21.03 17.19 0.46
CA VAL A 104 22.09 17.22 -0.56
C VAL A 104 22.65 18.64 -0.63
N ALA A 105 23.91 18.78 -0.27
CA ALA A 105 24.66 20.02 -0.39
C ALA A 105 25.35 20.08 -1.75
N ARG A 106 25.14 21.13 -2.53
CA ARG A 106 25.75 21.35 -3.84
C ARG A 106 26.59 22.60 -3.87
N GLY A 107 27.65 22.54 -4.68
CA GLY A 107 28.49 23.70 -4.98
C GLY A 107 27.92 24.56 -6.09
N ASP A 108 28.67 25.62 -6.45
CA ASP A 108 28.27 26.62 -7.45
C ASP A 108 28.03 26.02 -8.84
N ASN A 109 28.72 24.94 -9.18
CA ASN A 109 28.58 24.25 -10.45
C ASN A 109 27.52 23.10 -10.39
N GLY A 110 26.78 22.99 -9.29
CA GLY A 110 25.78 21.95 -9.06
C GLY A 110 26.36 20.58 -8.66
N GLU A 111 27.68 20.46 -8.48
CA GLU A 111 28.31 19.23 -8.00
C GLU A 111 27.87 18.91 -6.58
N VAL A 112 27.68 17.63 -6.29
CA VAL A 112 27.31 17.16 -4.94
C VAL A 112 28.53 17.18 -4.04
N LEU A 113 28.55 18.11 -3.09
CA LEU A 113 29.61 18.24 -2.10
C LEU A 113 29.43 17.20 -0.97
N ARG A 114 28.20 17.09 -0.44
CA ARG A 114 27.86 16.17 0.65
C ARG A 114 26.40 15.75 0.56
N THR A 115 26.15 14.56 1.10
CA THR A 115 24.79 14.04 1.31
C THR A 115 24.66 13.55 2.75
N ARG A 116 23.57 13.92 3.41
CA ARG A 116 23.22 13.47 4.76
C ARG A 116 21.81 12.88 4.74
N SER A 117 21.65 11.66 5.25
CA SER A 117 20.33 11.05 5.45
C SER A 117 20.01 10.97 6.94
N PHE A 118 18.75 11.17 7.28
CA PHE A 118 18.24 11.07 8.64
C PHE A 118 16.79 10.55 8.62
N VAL A 119 16.31 10.15 9.79
CA VAL A 119 14.91 9.72 9.98
C VAL A 119 14.30 10.61 11.05
N THR A 120 13.12 11.14 10.81
CA THR A 120 12.42 11.97 11.79
C THR A 120 11.84 11.15 12.94
N ASP A 121 11.50 11.79 14.03
CA ASP A 121 10.53 11.25 14.97
C ASP A 121 9.17 11.13 14.28
N ALA A 122 8.19 10.47 14.97
CA ALA A 122 6.85 10.37 14.44
C ALA A 122 6.20 11.76 14.36
N ILE A 123 5.70 12.10 13.18
CA ILE A 123 4.98 13.36 12.90
C ILE A 123 3.52 13.00 12.65
N ASP A 124 2.61 13.64 13.38
CA ASP A 124 1.18 13.41 13.22
C ASP A 124 0.69 13.83 11.83
N GLY A 125 -0.40 13.21 11.38
CA GLY A 125 -1.02 13.57 10.10
C GLY A 125 -1.41 15.04 10.06
N GLY A 126 -1.00 15.73 8.99
CA GLY A 126 -1.13 17.19 8.85
C GLY A 126 -0.17 18.01 9.74
N GLY A 127 0.70 17.35 10.53
CA GLY A 127 1.68 18.01 11.38
C GLY A 127 2.98 18.35 10.67
N ALA A 128 3.73 19.29 11.23
CA ALA A 128 5.07 19.70 10.79
C ALA A 128 6.02 19.76 11.99
N THR A 129 7.28 19.39 11.78
CA THR A 129 8.30 19.40 12.83
C THR A 129 9.62 19.91 12.26
N PRO A 130 10.26 20.90 12.92
CA PRO A 130 11.62 21.31 12.58
C PRO A 130 12.63 20.28 13.09
N VAL A 131 13.59 19.93 12.24
CA VAL A 131 14.70 19.01 12.54
C VAL A 131 16.00 19.71 12.18
N THR A 132 16.97 19.75 13.10
CA THR A 132 18.30 20.29 12.81
C THR A 132 19.31 19.15 12.68
N GLU A 133 19.95 19.06 11.52
CA GLU A 133 20.94 18.04 11.20
C GLU A 133 22.31 18.64 10.89
N ALA A 134 23.35 18.03 11.41
CA ALA A 134 24.72 18.40 11.09
C ALA A 134 25.20 17.71 9.81
N VAL A 135 25.62 18.49 8.82
CA VAL A 135 26.25 17.99 7.59
C VAL A 135 27.76 18.20 7.71
N PRO A 136 28.54 17.16 8.02
CA PRO A 136 29.97 17.28 8.25
C PRO A 136 30.76 17.45 6.95
N GLY A 137 31.97 18.03 7.08
CA GLY A 137 32.87 18.25 5.94
C GLY A 137 32.48 19.40 5.05
N LEU A 138 31.72 20.38 5.60
CA LEU A 138 31.38 21.65 4.98
C LEU A 138 31.92 22.78 5.89
N PRO A 139 32.99 23.52 5.46
CA PRO A 139 33.54 24.59 6.25
C PRO A 139 32.67 25.86 6.26
N SER A 140 31.78 25.98 5.27
CA SER A 140 30.83 27.07 5.09
C SER A 140 29.51 26.58 4.54
N VAL A 141 28.48 27.41 4.61
CA VAL A 141 27.18 27.11 4.03
C VAL A 141 27.33 27.00 2.50
N PRO A 142 26.92 25.88 1.87
CA PRO A 142 26.99 25.73 0.42
C PRO A 142 25.93 26.62 -0.26
N PRO A 143 26.11 26.97 -1.54
CA PRO A 143 25.16 27.82 -2.26
C PRO A 143 23.79 27.18 -2.46
N THR A 144 23.74 25.83 -2.49
CA THR A 144 22.48 25.11 -2.67
C THR A 144 22.38 23.96 -1.68
N LEU A 145 21.25 23.92 -0.98
CA LEU A 145 20.83 22.85 -0.10
C LEU A 145 19.47 22.34 -0.55
N ASP A 146 19.43 21.10 -1.02
CA ASP A 146 18.20 20.42 -1.39
C ASP A 146 17.82 19.43 -0.29
N VAL A 147 16.54 19.31 -0.01
CA VAL A 147 15.99 18.30 0.91
C VAL A 147 14.87 17.52 0.24
N SER A 148 14.86 16.22 0.45
CA SER A 148 13.78 15.33 -0.01
C SER A 148 13.45 14.32 1.07
N CYS A 149 12.17 14.02 1.26
CA CYS A 149 11.67 13.05 2.24
C CYS A 149 10.75 12.01 1.57
N GLU A 150 10.79 10.77 2.09
CA GLU A 150 9.97 9.65 1.68
C GLU A 150 9.46 8.83 2.89
#